data_c069943f337b8d5c498cea94edc824f6
#
_entry.id   c069943f337b8d5c498cea94edc824f6
#
_cell.length_a   1.000
_cell.length_b   1.000
_cell.length_c   1.000
_cell.angle_alpha   90.00
_cell.angle_beta   90.00
_cell.angle_gamma   90.00
#
_symmetry.space_group_name_H-M   'P 1'
#
loop_
_entity.id
_entity.type
_entity.pdbx_description
1 polymer ?
#
loop_
_entity_poly.entity_id
_entity_poly.type
_entity_poly.pdbx_seq_one_letter_code
_entity_poly.pdbx_strand_id
1 'polypeptide(L)'
;MEKFADFMYYLLTSPFKRIKKSQNQWYMLFQVLGSYMDHAGEILFDAREQTMLATCDASMLQSHADDRSIVRYPGESDENYRKRIANYTEVCRLGGTNQGMILAVRKLGFDDAEIKTAMELTGVADRWAEFYVIVHQDIDKEYPIGFDILKSEVRKVKYVTAKDNYRYLFLIKI
;
A
#
# COMPACT_ATOMS: atom_id res chain seq x y z
N MET A 1 16.49 21.47 -9.85
CA MET A 1 16.00 21.93 -11.18
C MET A 1 16.50 23.35 -11.43
N GLU A 2 16.87 23.67 -12.69
CA GLU A 2 17.12 25.09 -13.05
C GLU A 2 15.80 25.85 -12.91
N LYS A 3 15.88 27.07 -12.32
CA LYS A 3 14.69 27.90 -12.14
C LYS A 3 14.17 28.36 -13.50
N PHE A 4 12.86 28.35 -13.67
CA PHE A 4 12.19 28.74 -14.90
C PHE A 4 12.64 30.13 -15.40
N ALA A 5 12.87 31.07 -14.48
CA ALA A 5 13.39 32.40 -14.79
C ALA A 5 14.75 32.36 -15.51
N ASP A 6 15.66 31.49 -15.11
CA ASP A 6 16.98 31.35 -15.71
C ASP A 6 16.89 30.73 -17.09
N PHE A 7 16.02 29.75 -17.25
CA PHE A 7 15.75 29.13 -18.54
C PHE A 7 15.15 30.15 -19.55
N MET A 8 14.15 30.94 -19.12
CA MET A 8 13.56 31.96 -19.96
C MET A 8 14.58 33.04 -20.34
N TYR A 9 15.44 33.45 -19.39
CA TYR A 9 16.51 34.40 -19.69
C TYR A 9 17.52 33.81 -20.67
N TYR A 10 17.83 32.53 -20.59
CA TYR A 10 18.72 31.85 -21.56
C TYR A 10 18.15 31.90 -22.97
N LEU A 11 16.85 31.78 -23.16
CA LEU A 11 16.19 31.83 -24.48
C LEU A 11 16.13 33.23 -25.09
N LEU A 12 16.38 34.34 -24.32
CA LEU A 12 16.40 35.68 -24.86
C LEU A 12 17.52 35.85 -25.88
N THR A 13 17.22 36.63 -26.95
CA THR A 13 18.19 36.99 -27.96
C THR A 13 19.10 38.11 -27.51
N SER A 14 20.29 38.26 -28.17
CA SER A 14 21.35 39.20 -27.82
C SER A 14 20.90 40.64 -27.58
N PRO A 15 19.99 41.25 -28.38
CA PRO A 15 19.59 42.64 -28.14
C PRO A 15 19.00 42.88 -26.73
N PHE A 16 18.32 41.87 -26.17
CA PHE A 16 17.68 41.99 -24.84
C PHE A 16 18.61 41.63 -23.68
N LYS A 17 19.84 41.14 -23.97
CA LYS A 17 20.85 40.76 -23.00
C LYS A 17 21.98 41.79 -22.83
N ARG A 18 21.84 42.99 -23.39
CA ARG A 18 22.89 44.01 -23.37
C ARG A 18 23.22 44.51 -21.95
N ILE A 19 22.26 44.48 -21.05
CA ILE A 19 22.41 44.95 -19.66
C ILE A 19 22.75 43.74 -18.78
N LYS A 20 23.50 43.97 -17.70
CA LYS A 20 23.80 42.92 -16.70
C LYS A 20 22.53 42.21 -16.25
N LYS A 21 22.56 40.90 -16.13
CA LYS A 21 21.40 40.04 -15.75
C LYS A 21 20.62 40.58 -14.56
N SER A 22 21.32 41.02 -13.49
CA SER A 22 20.70 41.54 -12.27
C SER A 22 19.94 42.88 -12.44
N GLN A 23 20.26 43.66 -13.50
CA GLN A 23 19.65 44.96 -13.81
C GLN A 23 18.69 44.86 -15.01
N ASN A 24 18.53 43.68 -15.59
CA ASN A 24 17.75 43.48 -16.79
C ASN A 24 16.27 43.37 -16.41
N GLN A 25 15.45 44.28 -16.92
CA GLN A 25 13.99 44.27 -16.66
C GLN A 25 13.27 42.99 -17.13
N TRP A 26 13.73 42.39 -18.24
CA TRP A 26 13.20 41.09 -18.69
C TRP A 26 13.51 39.98 -17.69
N TYR A 27 14.72 39.99 -17.12
CA TYR A 27 15.08 39.02 -16.12
C TYR A 27 14.23 39.18 -14.84
N MET A 28 14.02 40.43 -14.40
CA MET A 28 13.16 40.72 -13.25
C MET A 28 11.71 40.27 -13.51
N LEU A 29 11.18 40.48 -14.72
CA LEU A 29 9.85 39.96 -15.10
C LEU A 29 9.84 38.43 -15.06
N PHE A 30 10.87 37.78 -15.59
CA PHE A 30 10.96 36.31 -15.56
C PHE A 30 11.14 35.74 -14.14
N GLN A 31 11.76 36.48 -13.22
CA GLN A 31 11.80 36.05 -11.82
C GLN A 31 10.40 36.00 -11.20
N VAL A 32 9.57 36.99 -11.47
CA VAL A 32 8.19 36.99 -10.97
C VAL A 32 7.35 35.90 -11.63
N LEU A 33 7.33 35.84 -12.96
CA LEU A 33 6.57 34.82 -13.68
C LEU A 33 7.11 33.42 -13.42
N GLY A 34 8.45 33.31 -13.35
CA GLY A 34 9.12 32.03 -13.08
C GLY A 34 8.79 31.45 -11.72
N SER A 35 8.64 32.29 -10.69
CA SER A 35 8.25 31.82 -9.36
C SER A 35 6.86 31.16 -9.36
N TYR A 36 5.91 31.69 -10.13
CA TYR A 36 4.59 31.06 -10.28
C TYR A 36 4.65 29.75 -11.06
N MET A 37 5.49 29.70 -12.11
CA MET A 37 5.67 28.48 -12.91
C MET A 37 6.39 27.39 -12.14
N ASP A 38 7.42 27.75 -11.37
CA ASP A 38 8.13 26.80 -10.50
C ASP A 38 7.18 26.22 -9.43
N HIS A 39 6.37 27.09 -8.79
CA HIS A 39 5.37 26.65 -7.82
C HIS A 39 4.28 25.77 -8.44
N ALA A 40 3.78 26.13 -9.61
CA ALA A 40 2.83 25.27 -10.35
C ALA A 40 3.46 23.91 -10.69
N GLY A 41 4.73 23.89 -11.05
CA GLY A 41 5.49 22.67 -11.28
C GLY A 41 5.59 21.79 -10.03
N GLU A 42 5.87 22.39 -8.87
CA GLU A 42 5.91 21.68 -7.58
C GLU A 42 4.54 21.03 -7.27
N ILE A 43 3.46 21.78 -7.39
CA ILE A 43 2.09 21.27 -7.18
C ILE A 43 1.78 20.09 -8.11
N LEU A 44 2.21 20.14 -9.36
CA LEU A 44 2.01 19.05 -10.31
C LEU A 44 2.80 17.79 -9.92
N PHE A 45 4.03 17.95 -9.45
CA PHE A 45 4.82 16.83 -8.94
C PHE A 45 4.24 16.22 -7.68
N ASP A 46 3.81 17.06 -6.74
CA ASP A 46 3.13 16.61 -5.53
C ASP A 46 1.83 15.85 -5.87
N ALA A 47 1.02 16.40 -6.77
CA ALA A 47 -0.18 15.72 -7.24
C ALA A 47 0.13 14.34 -7.86
N ARG A 48 1.20 14.24 -8.66
CA ARG A 48 1.67 12.97 -9.20
C ARG A 48 2.07 11.98 -8.10
N GLU A 49 2.81 12.44 -7.08
CA GLU A 49 3.21 11.59 -5.95
C GLU A 49 1.99 11.07 -5.19
N GLN A 50 0.95 11.90 -5.02
CA GLN A 50 -0.29 11.50 -4.37
C GLN A 50 -1.09 10.45 -5.16
N THR A 51 -0.92 10.37 -6.48
CA THR A 51 -1.54 9.31 -7.30
C THR A 51 -0.84 7.96 -7.18
N MET A 52 0.36 7.91 -6.62
CA MET A 52 1.13 6.68 -6.44
C MET A 52 0.95 6.14 -5.02
N LEU A 53 0.43 4.93 -4.89
CA LEU A 53 0.22 4.30 -3.58
C LEU A 53 1.50 4.20 -2.73
N ALA A 54 2.67 4.11 -3.36
CA ALA A 54 3.96 4.00 -2.66
C ALA A 54 4.37 5.29 -1.96
N THR A 55 4.08 6.45 -2.56
CA THR A 55 4.55 7.77 -2.13
C THR A 55 3.47 8.67 -1.55
N CYS A 56 2.19 8.34 -1.76
CA CYS A 56 1.08 9.16 -1.30
C CYS A 56 1.06 9.34 0.21
N ASP A 57 0.51 10.44 0.67
CA ASP A 57 0.27 10.71 2.08
C ASP A 57 -0.80 9.79 2.68
N ALA A 58 -0.82 9.68 4.00
CA ALA A 58 -1.82 8.88 4.73
C ALA A 58 -3.27 9.31 4.42
N SER A 59 -3.49 10.60 4.15
CA SER A 59 -4.80 11.16 3.80
C SER A 59 -5.35 10.62 2.47
N MET A 60 -4.45 10.28 1.53
CA MET A 60 -4.83 9.77 0.21
C MET A 60 -5.04 8.24 0.18
N LEU A 61 -4.60 7.53 1.23
CA LEU A 61 -4.78 6.07 1.31
C LEU A 61 -6.23 5.65 1.22
N GLN A 62 -7.14 6.45 1.80
CA GLN A 62 -8.58 6.15 1.74
C GLN A 62 -9.09 6.17 0.28
N SER A 63 -8.69 7.16 -0.53
CA SER A 63 -9.09 7.22 -1.94
C SER A 63 -8.59 6.01 -2.73
N HIS A 64 -7.34 5.59 -2.51
CA HIS A 64 -6.78 4.38 -3.13
C HIS A 64 -7.49 3.10 -2.68
N ALA A 65 -8.00 3.07 -1.45
CA ALA A 65 -8.73 1.94 -0.90
C ALA A 65 -10.17 1.87 -1.44
N ASP A 66 -10.83 3.02 -1.57
CA ASP A 66 -12.19 3.12 -2.09
C ASP A 66 -12.27 2.57 -3.53
N ASP A 67 -11.27 2.84 -4.37
CA ASP A 67 -11.14 2.28 -5.72
C ASP A 67 -11.14 0.73 -5.73
N ARG A 68 -10.77 0.10 -4.62
CA ARG A 68 -10.65 -1.36 -4.44
C ARG A 68 -11.69 -1.91 -3.46
N SER A 69 -12.60 -1.07 -2.98
CA SER A 69 -13.60 -1.44 -1.96
C SER A 69 -12.97 -2.03 -0.69
N ILE A 70 -11.81 -1.52 -0.28
CA ILE A 70 -11.10 -1.95 0.93
C ILE A 70 -11.44 -0.99 2.06
N VAL A 71 -12.03 -1.50 3.13
CA VAL A 71 -12.31 -0.72 4.34
C VAL A 71 -11.13 -0.83 5.31
N ARG A 72 -10.74 0.29 5.92
CA ARG A 72 -9.74 0.33 6.97
C ARG A 72 -10.28 -0.29 8.25
N TYR A 73 -9.48 -1.13 8.90
CA TYR A 73 -9.85 -1.72 10.17
C TYR A 73 -9.54 -0.80 11.36
N PRO A 74 -10.35 -0.85 12.43
CA PRO A 74 -10.05 -0.10 13.66
C PRO A 74 -8.67 -0.49 14.21
N GLY A 75 -7.83 0.52 14.47
CA GLY A 75 -6.48 0.32 14.99
C GLY A 75 -5.42 -0.10 13.95
N GLU A 76 -5.78 -0.21 12.68
CA GLU A 76 -4.82 -0.54 11.62
C GLU A 76 -3.87 0.63 11.37
N SER A 77 -2.55 0.35 11.37
CA SER A 77 -1.54 1.35 11.03
C SER A 77 -1.58 1.72 9.54
N ASP A 78 -1.14 2.93 9.20
CA ASP A 78 -1.09 3.40 7.80
C ASP A 78 -0.19 2.49 6.94
N GLU A 79 0.88 1.96 7.51
CA GLU A 79 1.77 1.05 6.81
C GLU A 79 1.10 -0.28 6.46
N ASN A 80 0.37 -0.89 7.40
CA ASN A 80 -0.36 -2.13 7.16
C ASN A 80 -1.51 -1.92 6.16
N TYR A 81 -2.21 -0.79 6.29
CA TYR A 81 -3.27 -0.43 5.36
C TYR A 81 -2.73 -0.26 3.94
N ARG A 82 -1.61 0.44 3.77
CA ARG A 82 -0.92 0.59 2.48
C ARG A 82 -0.50 -0.75 1.88
N LYS A 83 0.06 -1.65 2.69
CA LYS A 83 0.41 -3.01 2.26
C LYS A 83 -0.81 -3.81 1.80
N ARG A 84 -1.94 -3.69 2.49
CA ARG A 84 -3.19 -4.34 2.08
C ARG A 84 -3.69 -3.84 0.73
N ILE A 85 -3.72 -2.52 0.54
CA ILE A 85 -4.15 -1.90 -0.72
C ILE A 85 -3.22 -2.31 -1.87
N ALA A 86 -1.89 -2.25 -1.67
CA ALA A 86 -0.89 -2.62 -2.68
C ALA A 86 -1.05 -4.06 -3.17
N ASN A 87 -1.33 -4.94 -2.26
CA ASN A 87 -1.37 -6.38 -2.54
C ASN A 87 -2.78 -6.92 -2.89
N TYR A 88 -3.79 -6.07 -2.91
CA TYR A 88 -5.17 -6.49 -3.14
C TYR A 88 -5.35 -7.25 -4.45
N THR A 89 -4.78 -6.75 -5.53
CA THR A 89 -4.87 -7.38 -6.85
C THR A 89 -4.27 -8.78 -6.85
N GLU A 90 -3.15 -8.98 -6.15
CA GLU A 90 -2.49 -10.29 -6.06
C GLU A 90 -3.31 -11.27 -5.21
N VAL A 91 -3.91 -10.80 -4.11
CA VAL A 91 -4.83 -11.62 -3.31
C VAL A 91 -6.04 -12.06 -4.12
N CYS A 92 -6.64 -11.14 -4.90
CA CYS A 92 -7.77 -11.47 -5.76
C CYS A 92 -7.39 -12.47 -6.86
N ARG A 93 -6.21 -12.29 -7.47
CA ARG A 93 -5.69 -13.19 -8.51
C ARG A 93 -5.45 -14.60 -7.98
N LEU A 94 -4.99 -14.72 -6.74
CA LEU A 94 -4.73 -16.00 -6.07
C LEU A 94 -5.91 -16.49 -5.23
N GLY A 95 -7.06 -15.81 -5.29
CA GLY A 95 -8.25 -16.19 -4.56
C GLY A 95 -8.67 -17.64 -4.84
N GLY A 96 -9.14 -18.34 -3.80
CA GLY A 96 -9.46 -19.76 -3.90
C GLY A 96 -8.25 -20.70 -3.90
N THR A 97 -7.03 -20.20 -3.64
CA THR A 97 -5.84 -21.06 -3.49
C THR A 97 -5.26 -20.95 -2.07
N ASN A 98 -4.52 -21.97 -1.64
CA ASN A 98 -3.80 -21.92 -0.36
C ASN A 98 -2.83 -20.74 -0.30
N GLN A 99 -2.16 -20.42 -1.42
CA GLN A 99 -1.25 -19.29 -1.50
C GLN A 99 -1.97 -17.95 -1.32
N GLY A 100 -3.14 -17.78 -1.92
CA GLY A 100 -3.94 -16.57 -1.76
C GLY A 100 -4.41 -16.36 -0.32
N MET A 101 -4.84 -17.42 0.34
CA MET A 101 -5.24 -17.38 1.75
C MET A 101 -4.05 -17.09 2.67
N ILE A 102 -2.89 -17.73 2.47
CA ILE A 102 -1.66 -17.44 3.23
C ILE A 102 -1.25 -15.99 3.02
N LEU A 103 -1.30 -15.50 1.79
CA LEU A 103 -0.96 -14.13 1.45
C LEU A 103 -1.90 -13.13 2.15
N ALA A 104 -3.20 -13.41 2.20
CA ALA A 104 -4.17 -12.59 2.91
C ALA A 104 -3.89 -12.53 4.42
N VAL A 105 -3.52 -13.67 5.03
CA VAL A 105 -3.19 -13.75 6.46
C VAL A 105 -1.88 -13.00 6.78
N ARG A 106 -0.84 -13.19 5.98
CA ARG A 106 0.44 -12.49 6.16
C ARG A 106 0.32 -10.97 6.09
N LYS A 107 -0.58 -10.46 5.26
CA LYS A 107 -0.82 -9.02 5.14
C LYS A 107 -1.49 -8.38 6.34
N LEU A 108 -2.12 -9.19 7.17
CA LEU A 108 -2.66 -8.75 8.45
C LEU A 108 -1.60 -8.70 9.56
N GLY A 109 -0.34 -9.04 9.24
CA GLY A 109 0.77 -9.04 10.17
C GLY A 109 1.05 -10.41 10.81
N PHE A 110 0.41 -11.48 10.33
CA PHE A 110 0.68 -12.85 10.77
C PHE A 110 1.63 -13.54 9.79
N ASP A 111 2.92 -13.29 9.93
CA ASP A 111 3.95 -13.74 8.99
C ASP A 111 4.07 -15.26 8.92
N ASP A 112 3.92 -15.95 10.09
CA ASP A 112 4.02 -17.40 10.22
C ASP A 112 2.63 -18.04 10.22
N ALA A 113 2.00 -18.04 9.05
CA ALA A 113 0.73 -18.72 8.84
C ALA A 113 0.88 -19.90 7.89
N GLU A 114 0.28 -21.02 8.25
CA GLU A 114 0.20 -22.23 7.42
C GLU A 114 -1.25 -22.62 7.17
N ILE A 115 -1.49 -23.23 6.02
CA ILE A 115 -2.81 -23.82 5.69
C ILE A 115 -2.61 -25.30 5.45
N LYS A 116 -3.32 -26.12 6.22
CA LYS A 116 -3.33 -27.58 6.08
C LYS A 116 -4.74 -28.08 5.92
N THR A 117 -4.92 -29.08 5.08
CA THR A 117 -6.22 -29.76 4.95
C THR A 117 -6.54 -30.56 6.23
N ALA A 118 -7.82 -30.75 6.53
CA ALA A 118 -8.21 -31.56 7.68
C ALA A 118 -7.72 -33.01 7.52
N MET A 119 -7.64 -33.50 6.29
CA MET A 119 -7.11 -34.82 5.99
C MET A 119 -5.61 -34.95 6.38
N GLU A 120 -4.79 -33.94 6.07
CA GLU A 120 -3.36 -33.91 6.46
C GLU A 120 -3.18 -33.88 7.97
N LEU A 121 -4.06 -33.21 8.71
CA LEU A 121 -3.93 -33.06 10.16
C LEU A 121 -4.54 -34.21 10.96
N THR A 122 -5.64 -34.83 10.46
CA THR A 122 -6.40 -35.81 11.22
C THR A 122 -6.37 -37.22 10.62
N GLY A 123 -5.92 -37.36 9.37
CA GLY A 123 -5.93 -38.62 8.63
C GLY A 123 -7.34 -39.11 8.21
N VAL A 124 -8.40 -38.30 8.45
CA VAL A 124 -9.81 -38.70 8.17
C VAL A 124 -10.17 -38.22 6.77
N ALA A 125 -10.43 -39.18 5.86
CA ALA A 125 -10.75 -38.88 4.45
C ALA A 125 -12.07 -38.16 4.25
N ASP A 126 -13.05 -38.35 5.12
CA ASP A 126 -14.38 -37.73 5.01
C ASP A 126 -14.37 -36.22 5.20
N ARG A 127 -13.26 -35.67 5.72
CA ARG A 127 -13.09 -34.24 5.98
C ARG A 127 -12.31 -33.50 4.88
N TRP A 128 -12.38 -33.98 3.66
CA TRP A 128 -11.64 -33.45 2.51
C TRP A 128 -11.95 -31.97 2.19
N ALA A 129 -13.16 -31.50 2.48
CA ALA A 129 -13.61 -30.13 2.24
C ALA A 129 -13.33 -29.19 3.42
N GLU A 130 -12.60 -29.65 4.43
CA GLU A 130 -12.23 -28.80 5.57
C GLU A 130 -10.74 -28.46 5.54
N PHE A 131 -10.40 -27.23 5.90
CA PHE A 131 -9.01 -26.81 6.07
C PHE A 131 -8.81 -26.07 7.38
N TYR A 132 -7.57 -26.04 7.84
CA TYR A 132 -7.14 -25.36 9.04
C TYR A 132 -6.18 -24.24 8.66
N VAL A 133 -6.49 -23.04 9.13
CA VAL A 133 -5.54 -21.93 9.16
C VAL A 133 -4.82 -21.98 10.49
N ILE A 134 -3.54 -22.28 10.46
CA ILE A 134 -2.67 -22.40 11.62
C ILE A 134 -1.85 -21.12 11.68
N VAL A 135 -2.01 -20.37 12.75
CA VAL A 135 -1.26 -19.13 12.97
C VAL A 135 -0.33 -19.37 14.16
N HIS A 136 0.97 -19.22 13.89
CA HIS A 136 1.99 -19.25 14.94
C HIS A 136 2.08 -17.85 15.54
N GLN A 137 1.73 -17.72 16.81
CA GLN A 137 1.73 -16.44 17.51
C GLN A 137 2.88 -16.40 18.51
N ASP A 138 3.71 -15.37 18.38
CA ASP A 138 4.73 -15.06 19.38
C ASP A 138 4.07 -14.35 20.57
N ILE A 139 4.28 -14.82 21.81
CA ILE A 139 3.63 -14.25 23.00
C ILE A 139 4.09 -12.82 23.25
N ASP A 140 5.31 -12.50 22.84
CA ASP A 140 5.92 -11.18 23.04
C ASP A 140 5.55 -10.16 21.95
N LYS A 141 4.82 -10.57 20.91
CA LYS A 141 4.45 -9.71 19.78
C LYS A 141 2.98 -9.28 19.90
N GLU A 142 2.78 -7.98 20.02
CA GLU A 142 1.43 -7.41 19.97
C GLU A 142 0.92 -7.41 18.53
N TYR A 143 -0.21 -8.07 18.29
CA TYR A 143 -0.80 -8.15 16.95
C TYR A 143 -1.81 -7.01 16.78
N PRO A 144 -1.64 -6.17 15.75
CA PRO A 144 -2.44 -4.95 15.60
C PRO A 144 -3.90 -5.22 15.22
N ILE A 145 -4.21 -6.47 14.84
CA ILE A 145 -5.51 -6.83 14.28
C ILE A 145 -6.08 -8.05 14.99
N GLY A 146 -7.34 -7.95 15.39
CA GLY A 146 -8.05 -9.03 16.09
C GLY A 146 -8.32 -10.26 15.21
N PHE A 147 -8.43 -11.42 15.83
CA PHE A 147 -8.68 -12.70 15.14
C PHE A 147 -10.00 -12.75 14.35
N ASP A 148 -10.99 -11.97 14.71
CA ASP A 148 -12.26 -11.91 13.98
C ASP A 148 -12.09 -11.25 12.61
N ILE A 149 -11.18 -10.29 12.53
CA ILE A 149 -10.78 -9.65 11.27
C ILE A 149 -10.04 -10.65 10.39
N LEU A 150 -9.11 -11.45 10.98
CA LEU A 150 -8.41 -12.52 10.25
C LEU A 150 -9.42 -13.52 9.66
N LYS A 151 -10.40 -13.99 10.43
CA LYS A 151 -11.44 -14.88 9.94
C LYS A 151 -12.23 -14.25 8.79
N SER A 152 -12.58 -12.98 8.92
CA SER A 152 -13.31 -12.23 7.89
C SER A 152 -12.52 -12.15 6.58
N GLU A 153 -11.23 -11.85 6.64
CA GLU A 153 -10.37 -11.74 5.46
C GLU A 153 -10.12 -13.10 4.79
N VAL A 154 -9.87 -14.15 5.57
CA VAL A 154 -9.74 -15.52 5.03
C VAL A 154 -11.04 -15.95 4.32
N ARG A 155 -12.21 -15.63 4.89
CA ARG A 155 -13.51 -15.97 4.30
C ARG A 155 -13.77 -15.27 2.97
N LYS A 156 -13.20 -14.10 2.73
CA LYS A 156 -13.30 -13.41 1.42
C LYS A 156 -12.48 -14.10 0.32
N VAL A 157 -11.43 -14.83 0.70
CA VAL A 157 -10.44 -15.38 -0.24
C VAL A 157 -10.52 -16.90 -0.34
N LYS A 158 -11.16 -17.59 0.62
CA LYS A 158 -11.24 -19.04 0.67
C LYS A 158 -12.04 -19.65 -0.49
N TYR A 159 -11.93 -20.94 -0.68
CA TYR A 159 -12.82 -21.72 -1.51
C TYR A 159 -14.27 -21.62 -1.00
N VAL A 160 -15.22 -21.38 -1.88
CA VAL A 160 -16.64 -21.18 -1.53
C VAL A 160 -17.21 -22.40 -0.78
N THR A 161 -16.83 -23.60 -1.19
CA THR A 161 -17.35 -24.87 -0.67
C THR A 161 -16.58 -25.40 0.54
N ALA A 162 -15.43 -24.83 0.87
CA ALA A 162 -14.60 -25.35 1.95
C ALA A 162 -14.98 -24.74 3.31
N LYS A 163 -14.92 -25.58 4.36
CA LYS A 163 -15.15 -25.16 5.73
C LYS A 163 -13.82 -24.73 6.36
N ASP A 164 -13.80 -23.52 6.88
CA ASP A 164 -12.66 -22.91 7.54
C ASP A 164 -12.63 -23.26 9.03
N ASN A 165 -11.51 -23.76 9.50
CA ASN A 165 -11.22 -23.99 10.90
C ASN A 165 -9.92 -23.22 11.25
N TYR A 166 -9.78 -22.78 12.50
CA TYR A 166 -8.66 -21.97 12.93
C TYR A 166 -7.97 -22.61 14.13
N ARG A 167 -6.64 -22.67 14.12
CA ARG A 167 -5.79 -23.07 15.25
C ARG A 167 -4.75 -22.00 15.50
N TYR A 168 -4.61 -21.64 16.76
CA TYR A 168 -3.59 -20.70 17.22
C TYR A 168 -2.56 -21.50 18.02
N LEU A 169 -1.31 -21.42 17.60
CA LEU A 169 -0.20 -22.04 18.28
C LEU A 169 0.68 -20.92 18.87
N PHE A 170 0.80 -20.92 20.17
CA PHE A 170 1.69 -19.98 20.87
C PHE A 170 3.09 -20.54 20.89
N LEU A 171 4.05 -19.78 20.34
CA LEU A 171 5.47 -20.12 20.42
C LEU A 171 6.00 -19.57 21.75
N ILE A 172 6.32 -20.46 22.67
CA ILE A 172 7.04 -20.14 23.90
C ILE A 172 8.52 -20.26 23.54
N LYS A 173 9.26 -19.14 23.52
CA LYS A 173 10.71 -19.17 23.46
C LYS A 173 11.22 -19.64 24.82
N ILE A 174 11.75 -20.88 24.88
CA ILE A 174 12.43 -21.44 26.05
C ILE A 174 13.87 -20.93 26.04
#